data_ade754fc73d22fd98fef39dca3c71e8a
#
_entry.id   ade754fc73d22fd98fef39dca3c71e8a
#
_cell.length_a   1.000
_cell.length_b   1.000
_cell.length_c   1.000
_cell.angle_alpha   90.00
_cell.angle_beta   90.00
_cell.angle_gamma   90.00
#
_symmetry.space_group_name_H-M   'P 1'
#
loop_
_entity.id
_entity.type
_entity.pdbx_description
1 polymer ?
#
loop_
_entity_poly.entity_id
_entity_poly.type
_entity_poly.pdbx_seq_one_letter_code
_entity_poly.pdbx_strand_id
1 'polypeptide(L)'
;MRISVSTAGILPTDAAAVVREHLAPILGTWAPHSRVRLTRLTEPGLLRPLVAQIDVQLSGGHRVRAQVAAATMSDLVSLLATRTIEQLHLFPSVLAECLRQQVTTLPPPSPPELLPPAGRRVTRHKGCHPTAMTAAEAITVLEAMDYRFHLFREKYSRQDSIVMRSGPGRYRIFQSRPNPLGLEATSPPIALAVAEWSTIPQAVARLDLTGAPVDIFTEKFTGRLHALYARFDGHYALLGSTAPVTNAHGPW
;
A
#
# COMPACT_ATOMS: atom_id res chain seq x y z
N MET A 1 -15.90 21.62 0.95
CA MET A 1 -15.51 20.19 0.82
C MET A 1 -16.08 19.60 -0.46
N ARG A 2 -15.26 18.88 -1.25
CA ARG A 2 -15.69 18.20 -2.48
C ARG A 2 -15.27 16.73 -2.44
N ILE A 3 -16.25 15.82 -2.41
CA ILE A 3 -16.01 14.37 -2.51
C ILE A 3 -16.38 13.93 -3.92
N SER A 4 -15.40 13.60 -4.75
CA SER A 4 -15.60 13.01 -6.07
C SER A 4 -15.62 11.50 -5.95
N VAL A 5 -16.66 10.86 -6.48
CA VAL A 5 -16.77 9.39 -6.47
C VAL A 5 -16.78 8.90 -7.91
N SER A 6 -15.89 7.98 -8.23
CA SER A 6 -15.84 7.26 -9.51
C SER A 6 -16.16 5.78 -9.28
N THR A 7 -16.91 5.19 -10.19
CA THR A 7 -17.36 3.80 -10.11
C THR A 7 -16.83 2.99 -11.29
N ALA A 8 -16.55 1.71 -11.08
CA ALA A 8 -16.16 0.76 -12.13
C ALA A 8 -16.81 -0.61 -11.84
N GLY A 9 -17.28 -1.27 -12.89
CA GLY A 9 -18.08 -2.49 -12.78
C GLY A 9 -19.54 -2.23 -12.41
N ILE A 10 -20.32 -3.29 -12.22
CA ILE A 10 -21.76 -3.22 -11.91
C ILE A 10 -21.94 -2.97 -10.41
N LEU A 11 -22.32 -1.75 -10.06
CA LEU A 11 -22.60 -1.31 -8.70
C LEU A 11 -24.03 -0.77 -8.60
N PRO A 12 -24.63 -0.69 -7.39
CA PRO A 12 -25.91 -0.02 -7.18
C PRO A 12 -25.86 1.43 -7.69
N THR A 13 -26.97 1.93 -8.23
CA THR A 13 -27.06 3.28 -8.79
C THR A 13 -26.83 4.38 -7.77
N ASP A 14 -27.15 4.12 -6.52
CA ASP A 14 -27.00 5.00 -5.37
C ASP A 14 -25.64 4.88 -4.66
N ALA A 15 -24.79 3.93 -5.06
CA ALA A 15 -23.51 3.65 -4.41
C ALA A 15 -22.66 4.92 -4.17
N ALA A 16 -22.63 5.82 -5.13
CA ALA A 16 -21.88 7.07 -5.01
C ALA A 16 -22.51 8.05 -4.01
N ALA A 17 -23.83 8.06 -3.87
CA ALA A 17 -24.55 8.89 -2.90
C ALA A 17 -24.33 8.37 -1.48
N VAL A 18 -24.51 7.07 -1.27
CA VAL A 18 -24.30 6.39 0.01
C VAL A 18 -22.89 6.65 0.54
N VAL A 19 -21.87 6.50 -0.31
CA VAL A 19 -20.47 6.75 0.09
C VAL A 19 -20.24 8.22 0.48
N ARG A 20 -20.81 9.18 -0.28
CA ARG A 20 -20.67 10.61 0.09
C ARG A 20 -21.33 10.91 1.43
N GLU A 21 -22.52 10.39 1.66
CA GLU A 21 -23.26 10.59 2.91
C GLU A 21 -22.49 10.11 4.14
N HIS A 22 -21.89 8.91 4.05
CA HIS A 22 -21.11 8.34 5.16
C HIS A 22 -19.75 9.03 5.38
N LEU A 23 -19.09 9.48 4.33
CA LEU A 23 -17.77 10.11 4.44
C LEU A 23 -17.83 11.60 4.74
N ALA A 24 -18.93 12.29 4.42
CA ALA A 24 -19.04 13.73 4.62
C ALA A 24 -18.85 14.16 6.09
N PRO A 25 -19.44 13.50 7.10
CA PRO A 25 -19.22 13.84 8.49
C PRO A 25 -17.77 13.63 8.96
N ILE A 26 -17.08 12.62 8.40
CA ILE A 26 -15.70 12.25 8.76
C ILE A 26 -14.71 13.26 8.21
N LEU A 27 -14.90 13.68 6.97
CA LEU A 27 -13.93 14.49 6.23
C LEU A 27 -13.96 15.98 6.59
N GLY A 28 -15.06 16.51 7.09
CA GLY A 28 -15.18 17.89 7.59
C GLY A 28 -14.61 18.96 6.65
N THR A 29 -14.25 20.10 7.23
CA THR A 29 -13.70 21.26 6.50
C THR A 29 -12.20 21.14 6.21
N TRP A 30 -11.49 20.29 6.94
CA TRP A 30 -10.04 20.09 6.83
C TRP A 30 -9.61 19.23 5.63
N ALA A 31 -10.56 18.56 4.95
CA ALA A 31 -10.33 17.78 3.74
C ALA A 31 -11.01 18.45 2.52
N PRO A 32 -10.43 19.51 1.95
CA PRO A 32 -11.05 20.27 0.87
C PRO A 32 -11.36 19.43 -0.36
N HIS A 33 -10.51 18.44 -0.64
CA HIS A 33 -10.65 17.56 -1.79
C HIS A 33 -10.44 16.11 -1.40
N SER A 34 -11.43 15.26 -1.72
CA SER A 34 -11.35 13.82 -1.54
C SER A 34 -11.82 13.11 -2.80
N ARG A 35 -11.11 12.05 -3.18
CA ARG A 35 -11.46 11.22 -4.33
C ARG A 35 -11.69 9.79 -3.87
N VAL A 36 -12.86 9.25 -4.16
CA VAL A 36 -13.21 7.86 -3.91
C VAL A 36 -13.32 7.12 -5.23
N ARG A 37 -12.75 5.92 -5.28
CA ARG A 37 -12.94 4.95 -6.36
C ARG A 37 -13.61 3.72 -5.79
N LEU A 38 -14.77 3.36 -6.34
CA LEU A 38 -15.48 2.12 -6.06
C LEU A 38 -15.30 1.19 -7.26
N THR A 39 -14.93 -0.05 -7.01
CA THR A 39 -14.75 -1.03 -8.07
C THR A 39 -15.42 -2.34 -7.67
N ARG A 40 -16.24 -2.90 -8.55
CA ARG A 40 -16.66 -4.29 -8.45
C ARG A 40 -15.78 -5.13 -9.36
N LEU A 41 -15.07 -6.06 -8.76
CA LEU A 41 -14.22 -7.02 -9.45
C LEU A 41 -15.09 -8.10 -10.08
N THR A 42 -14.68 -8.60 -11.24
CA THR A 42 -15.45 -9.57 -12.03
C THR A 42 -14.91 -10.98 -11.95
N GLU A 43 -13.76 -11.17 -11.30
CA GLU A 43 -13.17 -12.50 -11.15
C GLU A 43 -14.08 -13.40 -10.31
N PRO A 44 -14.47 -14.57 -10.84
CA PRO A 44 -15.32 -15.51 -10.12
C PRO A 44 -14.58 -16.10 -8.90
N GLY A 45 -15.34 -16.35 -7.83
CA GLY A 45 -14.81 -16.98 -6.61
C GLY A 45 -14.22 -16.01 -5.59
N LEU A 46 -14.21 -14.70 -5.84
CA LEU A 46 -13.82 -13.72 -4.84
C LEU A 46 -14.92 -13.56 -3.77
N LEU A 47 -14.57 -13.75 -2.50
CA LEU A 47 -15.49 -13.53 -1.38
C LEU A 47 -15.71 -12.03 -1.11
N ARG A 48 -14.74 -11.17 -1.48
CA ARG A 48 -14.79 -9.71 -1.29
C ARG A 48 -14.60 -8.98 -2.64
N PRO A 49 -15.60 -9.05 -3.55
CA PRO A 49 -15.47 -8.49 -4.89
C PRO A 49 -15.58 -6.96 -4.94
N LEU A 50 -16.02 -6.31 -3.87
CA LEU A 50 -16.16 -4.86 -3.82
C LEU A 50 -14.90 -4.26 -3.20
N VAL A 51 -14.29 -3.31 -3.92
CA VAL A 51 -13.09 -2.59 -3.46
C VAL A 51 -13.37 -1.10 -3.46
N ALA A 52 -13.04 -0.44 -2.36
CA ALA A 52 -13.07 1.00 -2.26
C ALA A 52 -11.68 1.55 -1.93
N GLN A 53 -11.31 2.64 -2.58
CA GLN A 53 -10.12 3.42 -2.26
C GLN A 53 -10.53 4.88 -2.10
N ILE A 54 -10.05 5.53 -1.05
CA ILE A 54 -10.15 6.97 -0.88
C ILE A 54 -8.76 7.60 -0.86
N ASP A 55 -8.62 8.71 -1.57
CA ASP A 55 -7.47 9.60 -1.50
C ASP A 55 -7.97 10.94 -0.95
N VAL A 56 -7.42 11.37 0.19
CA VAL A 56 -7.78 12.60 0.89
C VAL A 56 -6.61 13.58 0.80
N GLN A 57 -6.89 14.79 0.35
CA GLN A 57 -5.96 15.92 0.41
C GLN A 57 -6.29 16.73 1.66
N LEU A 58 -5.34 16.82 2.60
CA LEU A 58 -5.49 17.62 3.83
C LEU A 58 -5.11 19.08 3.57
N SER A 59 -5.68 20.00 4.35
CA SER A 59 -5.41 21.44 4.26
C SER A 59 -3.92 21.80 4.44
N GLY A 60 -3.16 20.97 5.16
CA GLY A 60 -1.70 21.10 5.32
C GLY A 60 -0.85 20.57 4.16
N GLY A 61 -1.46 20.21 3.02
CA GLY A 61 -0.74 19.67 1.85
C GLY A 61 -0.45 18.17 1.93
N HIS A 62 -0.69 17.52 3.05
CA HIS A 62 -0.51 16.09 3.21
C HIS A 62 -1.58 15.30 2.45
N ARG A 63 -1.21 14.09 2.04
CA ARG A 63 -2.15 13.15 1.40
C ARG A 63 -2.27 11.91 2.24
N VAL A 64 -3.51 11.44 2.36
CA VAL A 64 -3.86 10.23 3.09
C VAL A 64 -4.64 9.32 2.16
N ARG A 65 -4.39 8.03 2.25
CA ARG A 65 -5.13 7.01 1.51
C ARG A 65 -5.67 5.96 2.47
N ALA A 66 -6.85 5.44 2.16
CA ALA A 66 -7.35 4.20 2.73
C ALA A 66 -7.88 3.30 1.61
N GLN A 67 -7.69 1.98 1.75
CA GLN A 67 -8.17 1.01 0.79
C GLN A 67 -8.73 -0.22 1.51
N VAL A 68 -9.94 -0.63 1.13
CA VAL A 68 -10.65 -1.76 1.75
C VAL A 68 -11.34 -2.61 0.69
N ALA A 69 -11.64 -3.87 1.05
CA ALA A 69 -12.45 -4.77 0.24
C ALA A 69 -13.51 -5.45 1.11
N ALA A 70 -14.70 -5.66 0.56
CA ALA A 70 -15.84 -6.28 1.26
C ALA A 70 -16.72 -7.10 0.34
N ALA A 71 -17.58 -7.93 0.94
CA ALA A 71 -18.58 -8.70 0.22
C ALA A 71 -19.82 -7.86 -0.13
N THR A 72 -20.22 -6.94 0.75
CA THR A 72 -21.41 -6.10 0.60
C THR A 72 -21.08 -4.62 0.55
N MET A 73 -21.97 -3.79 -0.01
CA MET A 73 -21.80 -2.33 -0.02
C MET A 73 -21.84 -1.73 1.38
N SER A 74 -22.68 -2.25 2.27
CA SER A 74 -22.77 -1.78 3.66
C SER A 74 -21.44 -1.96 4.40
N ASP A 75 -20.87 -3.18 4.31
CA ASP A 75 -19.58 -3.47 4.94
C ASP A 75 -18.46 -2.63 4.31
N LEU A 76 -18.48 -2.47 2.96
CA LEU A 76 -17.49 -1.70 2.25
C LEU A 76 -17.44 -0.24 2.73
N VAL A 77 -18.60 0.38 2.88
CA VAL A 77 -18.72 1.78 3.29
C VAL A 77 -18.29 1.95 4.75
N SER A 78 -18.75 1.05 5.64
CA SER A 78 -18.37 1.05 7.05
C SER A 78 -16.86 0.86 7.25
N LEU A 79 -16.28 -0.13 6.56
CA LEU A 79 -14.83 -0.37 6.60
C LEU A 79 -14.03 0.81 6.04
N LEU A 80 -14.50 1.42 4.92
CA LEU A 80 -13.83 2.57 4.33
C LEU A 80 -13.84 3.76 5.29
N ALA A 81 -14.98 4.03 5.91
CA ALA A 81 -15.14 5.10 6.87
C ALA A 81 -14.18 4.93 8.06
N THR A 82 -14.20 3.76 8.68
CA THR A 82 -13.35 3.48 9.83
C THR A 82 -11.87 3.52 9.45
N ARG A 83 -11.48 2.91 8.32
CA ARG A 83 -10.09 2.94 7.87
C ARG A 83 -9.62 4.36 7.54
N THR A 84 -10.51 5.20 7.01
CA THR A 84 -10.21 6.61 6.76
C THR A 84 -9.93 7.35 8.08
N ILE A 85 -10.74 7.14 9.10
CA ILE A 85 -10.52 7.72 10.43
C ILE A 85 -9.17 7.30 11.00
N GLU A 86 -8.82 6.01 10.95
CA GLU A 86 -7.54 5.50 11.42
C GLU A 86 -6.35 6.17 10.73
N GLN A 87 -6.43 6.34 9.39
CA GLN A 87 -5.38 7.01 8.63
C GLN A 87 -5.25 8.50 8.98
N LEU A 88 -6.35 9.16 9.31
CA LEU A 88 -6.35 10.56 9.73
C LEU A 88 -5.72 10.77 11.10
N HIS A 89 -5.79 9.77 11.98
CA HIS A 89 -5.15 9.80 13.29
C HIS A 89 -3.62 9.86 13.23
N LEU A 90 -3.00 9.54 12.09
CA LEU A 90 -1.57 9.73 11.89
C LEU A 90 -1.16 11.22 11.83
N PHE A 91 -2.14 12.14 11.71
CA PHE A 91 -1.92 13.58 11.58
C PHE A 91 -2.52 14.33 12.77
N PRO A 92 -1.73 14.66 13.81
CA PRO A 92 -2.21 15.29 15.04
C PRO A 92 -2.97 16.60 14.83
N SER A 93 -2.64 17.37 13.78
CA SER A 93 -3.34 18.62 13.42
C SER A 93 -4.81 18.40 13.00
N VAL A 94 -5.13 17.18 12.56
CA VAL A 94 -6.48 16.77 12.16
C VAL A 94 -7.21 16.09 13.33
N LEU A 95 -6.44 15.54 14.27
CA LEU A 95 -6.94 14.75 15.40
C LEU A 95 -7.89 15.52 16.31
N ALA A 96 -7.63 16.80 16.58
CA ALA A 96 -8.44 17.62 17.47
C ALA A 96 -9.91 17.75 17.00
N GLU A 97 -10.15 17.69 15.70
CA GLU A 97 -11.49 17.72 15.09
C GLU A 97 -12.14 16.33 15.04
N CYS A 98 -11.32 15.29 14.81
CA CYS A 98 -11.79 13.89 14.72
C CYS A 98 -12.09 13.24 16.08
N LEU A 99 -11.50 13.71 17.19
CA LEU A 99 -11.63 13.13 18.54
C LEU A 99 -13.06 13.08 19.10
N ARG A 100 -14.01 13.74 18.46
CA ARG A 100 -15.44 13.65 18.85
C ARG A 100 -16.11 12.36 18.36
N GLN A 101 -15.48 11.58 17.51
CA GLN A 101 -15.99 10.30 17.03
C GLN A 101 -15.27 9.17 17.75
N GLN A 102 -16.04 8.27 18.37
CA GLN A 102 -15.48 7.09 19.04
C GLN A 102 -14.79 6.21 18.00
N VAL A 103 -13.47 6.10 18.11
CA VAL A 103 -12.68 5.22 17.23
C VAL A 103 -12.70 3.82 17.81
N THR A 104 -13.40 2.92 17.14
CA THR A 104 -13.24 1.49 17.36
C THR A 104 -11.99 1.06 16.62
N THR A 105 -10.94 0.64 17.32
CA THR A 105 -9.74 0.04 16.72
C THR A 105 -10.14 -1.21 15.95
N LEU A 106 -10.13 -1.11 14.62
CA LEU A 106 -10.30 -2.27 13.76
C LEU A 106 -8.98 -3.03 13.62
N PRO A 107 -9.05 -4.35 13.41
CA PRO A 107 -7.87 -5.11 13.03
C PRO A 107 -7.27 -4.56 11.72
N PRO A 108 -5.96 -4.75 11.49
CA PRO A 108 -5.32 -4.32 10.25
C PRO A 108 -6.10 -4.88 9.05
N PRO A 109 -6.15 -4.15 7.92
CA PRO A 109 -6.91 -4.58 6.76
C PRO A 109 -6.48 -5.97 6.32
N SER A 110 -7.44 -6.86 6.16
CA SER A 110 -7.20 -8.22 5.71
C SER A 110 -6.43 -8.21 4.38
N PRO A 111 -5.46 -9.11 4.19
CA PRO A 111 -4.75 -9.21 2.92
C PRO A 111 -5.74 -9.50 1.77
N PRO A 112 -5.42 -9.14 0.52
CA PRO A 112 -6.19 -9.57 -0.62
C PRO A 112 -6.35 -11.10 -0.64
N GLU A 113 -7.52 -11.56 -1.01
CA GLU A 113 -7.73 -12.97 -1.30
C GLU A 113 -7.06 -13.34 -2.61
N LEU A 114 -6.43 -14.49 -2.63
CA LEU A 114 -5.86 -15.03 -3.85
C LEU A 114 -6.79 -16.11 -4.43
N LEU A 115 -6.92 -16.14 -5.74
CA LEU A 115 -7.54 -17.25 -6.45
C LEU A 115 -6.79 -18.57 -6.16
N PRO A 116 -7.35 -19.74 -6.48
CA PRO A 116 -6.59 -21.00 -6.44
C PRO A 116 -5.29 -20.88 -7.26
N PRO A 117 -4.18 -21.51 -6.87
CA PRO A 117 -2.86 -21.33 -7.51
C PRO A 117 -2.88 -21.51 -9.03
N ALA A 118 -3.62 -22.46 -9.56
CA ALA A 118 -3.73 -22.71 -11.00
C ALA A 118 -4.40 -21.56 -11.79
N GLY A 119 -5.18 -20.71 -11.12
CA GLY A 119 -5.84 -19.55 -11.73
C GLY A 119 -5.06 -18.26 -11.59
N ARG A 120 -3.97 -18.24 -10.79
CA ARG A 120 -3.20 -17.02 -10.50
C ARG A 120 -2.23 -16.69 -11.64
N ARG A 121 -2.04 -15.44 -11.88
CA ARG A 121 -1.06 -14.94 -12.85
C ARG A 121 -0.59 -13.54 -12.48
N VAL A 122 0.54 -13.11 -13.00
CA VAL A 122 0.99 -11.72 -12.90
C VAL A 122 0.24 -10.92 -13.97
N THR A 123 -0.81 -10.20 -13.55
CA THR A 123 -1.69 -9.44 -14.47
C THR A 123 -1.23 -7.99 -14.66
N ARG A 124 -0.31 -7.52 -13.83
CA ARG A 124 0.15 -6.13 -13.89
C ARG A 124 1.65 -6.04 -13.63
N HIS A 125 2.35 -5.38 -14.54
CA HIS A 125 3.73 -4.95 -14.36
C HIS A 125 3.76 -3.43 -14.23
N LYS A 126 4.40 -2.93 -13.18
CA LYS A 126 4.55 -1.50 -12.90
C LYS A 126 6.04 -1.17 -12.70
N GLY A 127 6.58 -0.36 -13.60
CA GLY A 127 7.86 0.29 -13.39
C GLY A 127 7.69 1.55 -12.53
N CYS A 128 8.60 1.79 -11.61
CA CYS A 128 8.59 2.96 -10.76
C CYS A 128 10.00 3.55 -10.64
N HIS A 129 10.11 4.87 -10.78
CA HIS A 129 11.33 5.60 -10.43
C HIS A 129 11.29 5.90 -8.93
N PRO A 130 12.19 5.27 -8.13
CA PRO A 130 12.20 5.51 -6.70
C PRO A 130 12.58 6.94 -6.39
N THR A 131 11.80 7.61 -5.56
CA THR A 131 12.13 8.96 -5.06
C THR A 131 13.17 8.85 -3.96
N ALA A 132 14.16 9.76 -3.97
CA ALA A 132 15.17 9.82 -2.92
C ALA A 132 14.55 10.38 -1.64
N MET A 133 14.64 9.62 -0.56
CA MET A 133 14.15 9.99 0.77
C MET A 133 14.85 9.19 1.85
N THR A 134 14.77 9.66 3.10
CA THR A 134 15.24 8.92 4.26
C THR A 134 14.30 7.76 4.59
N ALA A 135 14.78 6.79 5.36
CA ALA A 135 13.94 5.69 5.85
C ALA A 135 12.73 6.18 6.66
N ALA A 136 12.90 7.21 7.49
CA ALA A 136 11.81 7.81 8.26
C ALA A 136 10.73 8.44 7.38
N GLU A 137 11.13 9.19 6.34
CA GLU A 137 10.19 9.75 5.35
C GLU A 137 9.47 8.63 4.59
N ALA A 138 10.17 7.55 4.21
CA ALA A 138 9.57 6.41 3.53
C ALA A 138 8.53 5.68 4.40
N ILE A 139 8.79 5.55 5.70
CA ILE A 139 7.82 5.02 6.67
C ILE A 139 6.60 5.94 6.76
N THR A 140 6.80 7.24 6.85
CA THR A 140 5.69 8.21 6.87
C THR A 140 4.80 8.08 5.63
N VAL A 141 5.40 7.93 4.45
CA VAL A 141 4.65 7.68 3.20
C VAL A 141 3.93 6.34 3.23
N LEU A 142 4.60 5.27 3.68
CA LEU A 142 4.02 3.93 3.82
C LEU A 142 2.74 3.98 4.67
N GLU A 143 2.82 4.65 5.83
CA GLU A 143 1.71 4.77 6.77
C GLU A 143 0.58 5.64 6.21
N ALA A 144 0.88 6.87 5.79
CA ALA A 144 -0.10 7.82 5.29
C ALA A 144 -0.86 7.33 4.05
N MET A 145 -0.19 6.57 3.18
CA MET A 145 -0.75 6.05 1.95
C MET A 145 -1.36 4.65 2.10
N ASP A 146 -1.43 4.13 3.31
CA ASP A 146 -1.94 2.78 3.59
C ASP A 146 -1.30 1.69 2.71
N TYR A 147 -0.02 1.87 2.43
CA TYR A 147 0.72 0.92 1.61
C TYR A 147 1.16 -0.29 2.45
N ARG A 148 1.23 -1.46 1.82
CA ARG A 148 1.83 -2.66 2.42
C ARG A 148 3.33 -2.61 2.39
N PHE A 149 3.88 -2.00 1.33
CA PHE A 149 5.30 -1.74 1.13
C PHE A 149 5.47 -0.47 0.31
N HIS A 150 6.63 0.18 0.43
CA HIS A 150 6.95 1.37 -0.34
C HIS A 150 8.36 1.27 -0.92
N LEU A 151 8.47 1.45 -2.24
CA LEU A 151 9.74 1.48 -2.97
C LEU A 151 10.25 2.92 -2.99
N PHE A 152 11.48 3.12 -2.53
CA PHE A 152 12.16 4.41 -2.48
C PHE A 152 13.66 4.26 -2.73
N ARG A 153 14.36 5.35 -2.99
CA ARG A 153 15.82 5.37 -2.98
C ARG A 153 16.29 5.92 -1.66
N GLU A 154 17.00 5.11 -0.88
CA GLU A 154 17.54 5.55 0.40
C GLU A 154 18.57 6.68 0.16
N LYS A 155 18.39 7.81 0.87
CA LYS A 155 19.06 9.08 0.59
C LYS A 155 20.57 9.02 0.80
N TYR A 156 21.04 8.32 1.82
CA TYR A 156 22.45 8.26 2.20
C TYR A 156 23.19 7.13 1.47
N SER A 157 22.64 5.92 1.48
CA SER A 157 23.22 4.77 0.79
C SER A 157 23.02 4.81 -0.72
N ARG A 158 22.09 5.63 -1.21
CA ARG A 158 21.66 5.74 -2.63
C ARG A 158 21.17 4.43 -3.23
N GLN A 159 20.80 3.47 -2.41
CA GLN A 159 20.28 2.20 -2.86
C GLN A 159 18.76 2.22 -3.01
N ASP A 160 18.28 1.52 -4.02
CA ASP A 160 16.86 1.21 -4.12
C ASP A 160 16.48 0.31 -2.95
N SER A 161 15.44 0.70 -2.25
CA SER A 161 15.03 0.10 -0.98
C SER A 161 13.52 -0.08 -0.96
N ILE A 162 13.05 -1.17 -0.36
CA ILE A 162 11.64 -1.38 -0.10
C ILE A 162 11.43 -1.50 1.39
N VAL A 163 10.61 -0.61 1.96
CA VAL A 163 10.18 -0.67 3.35
C VAL A 163 8.83 -1.35 3.45
N MET A 164 8.63 -2.19 4.45
CA MET A 164 7.35 -2.79 4.83
C MET A 164 7.20 -2.92 6.34
N ARG A 165 5.94 -3.03 6.80
CA ARG A 165 5.64 -3.34 8.19
C ARG A 165 6.04 -4.79 8.49
N SER A 166 6.69 -5.02 9.62
CA SER A 166 7.02 -6.37 10.14
C SER A 166 6.32 -6.68 11.47
N GLY A 167 5.47 -5.77 11.93
CA GLY A 167 4.66 -5.85 13.15
C GLY A 167 4.21 -4.46 13.57
N PRO A 168 3.42 -4.33 14.65
CA PRO A 168 3.02 -3.04 15.20
C PRO A 168 4.24 -2.16 15.53
N GLY A 169 4.34 -0.99 14.90
CA GLY A 169 5.46 -0.06 15.08
C GLY A 169 6.84 -0.60 14.68
N ARG A 170 6.88 -1.71 13.94
CA ARG A 170 8.14 -2.34 13.48
C ARG A 170 8.20 -2.36 11.96
N TYR A 171 9.37 -2.05 11.43
CA TYR A 171 9.59 -1.97 9.98
C TYR A 171 10.81 -2.78 9.57
N ARG A 172 10.78 -3.23 8.31
CA ARG A 172 11.91 -3.90 7.67
C ARG A 172 12.19 -3.23 6.34
N ILE A 173 13.46 -2.95 6.07
CA ILE A 173 13.93 -2.44 4.79
C ILE A 173 14.68 -3.55 4.07
N PHE A 174 14.32 -3.76 2.82
CA PHE A 174 14.97 -4.70 1.92
C PHE A 174 15.82 -3.95 0.91
N GLN A 175 17.04 -4.42 0.70
CA GLN A 175 17.98 -3.92 -0.29
C GLN A 175 18.66 -5.11 -0.97
N SER A 176 19.09 -4.94 -2.24
CA SER A 176 19.87 -5.96 -2.95
C SER A 176 21.23 -6.19 -2.28
N ARG A 177 21.84 -5.13 -1.76
CA ARG A 177 23.09 -5.15 -0.98
C ARG A 177 22.87 -4.29 0.27
N PRO A 178 22.59 -4.91 1.42
CA PRO A 178 22.27 -4.18 2.64
C PRO A 178 23.38 -3.20 3.05
N ASN A 179 22.98 -1.95 3.25
CA ASN A 179 23.87 -0.89 3.72
C ASN A 179 23.19 -0.15 4.88
N PRO A 180 23.73 -0.22 6.12
CA PRO A 180 23.12 0.39 7.29
C PRO A 180 23.22 1.93 7.31
N LEU A 181 24.03 2.52 6.42
CA LEU A 181 24.22 3.96 6.39
C LEU A 181 22.88 4.71 6.30
N GLY A 182 22.64 5.60 7.26
CA GLY A 182 21.40 6.38 7.36
C GLY A 182 20.24 5.65 8.07
N LEU A 183 20.44 4.40 8.51
CA LEU A 183 19.41 3.63 9.22
C LEU A 183 19.66 3.51 10.72
N GLU A 184 20.86 3.78 11.17
CA GLU A 184 21.36 3.48 12.55
C GLU A 184 20.64 4.31 13.63
N ALA A 185 20.13 5.48 13.31
CA ALA A 185 19.49 6.40 14.25
C ALA A 185 17.98 6.55 14.02
N THR A 186 17.35 5.58 13.36
CA THR A 186 15.91 5.69 13.05
C THR A 186 15.04 5.29 14.23
N SER A 187 14.01 6.12 14.48
CA SER A 187 12.92 5.78 15.40
C SER A 187 11.61 5.79 14.60
N PRO A 188 10.85 4.70 14.54
CA PRO A 188 11.03 3.42 15.25
C PRO A 188 12.18 2.57 14.67
N PRO A 189 12.62 1.52 15.39
CA PRO A 189 13.73 0.67 14.94
C PRO A 189 13.41 -0.05 13.63
N ILE A 190 14.38 -0.08 12.72
CA ILE A 190 14.25 -0.70 11.41
C ILE A 190 15.18 -1.90 11.31
N ALA A 191 14.65 -3.04 10.92
CA ALA A 191 15.47 -4.20 10.56
C ALA A 191 15.88 -4.11 9.08
N LEU A 192 17.18 -4.24 8.81
CA LEU A 192 17.70 -4.31 7.45
C LEU A 192 17.78 -5.78 7.00
N ALA A 193 17.35 -6.05 5.78
CA ALA A 193 17.32 -7.39 5.20
C ALA A 193 17.83 -7.39 3.76
N VAL A 194 18.38 -8.54 3.35
CA VAL A 194 18.74 -8.80 1.95
C VAL A 194 17.47 -9.11 1.15
N ALA A 195 17.31 -8.47 0.00
CA ALA A 195 16.38 -8.92 -1.04
C ALA A 195 17.07 -10.00 -1.86
N GLU A 196 16.74 -11.26 -1.60
CA GLU A 196 17.38 -12.42 -2.23
C GLU A 196 17.25 -12.41 -3.75
N TRP A 197 18.26 -12.92 -4.44
CA TRP A 197 18.25 -13.04 -5.88
C TRP A 197 17.30 -14.14 -6.35
N SER A 198 16.35 -13.77 -7.18
CA SER A 198 15.29 -14.67 -7.65
C SER A 198 14.81 -14.30 -9.04
N THR A 199 14.24 -15.26 -9.74
CA THR A 199 13.45 -15.00 -10.95
C THR A 199 11.99 -14.74 -10.60
N ILE A 200 11.25 -14.08 -11.50
CA ILE A 200 9.80 -13.85 -11.29
C ILE A 200 9.04 -15.17 -11.08
N PRO A 201 9.26 -16.25 -11.85
CA PRO A 201 8.60 -17.54 -11.59
C PRO A 201 8.90 -18.11 -10.20
N GLN A 202 10.15 -17.98 -9.71
CA GLN A 202 10.52 -18.43 -8.37
C GLN A 202 9.82 -17.61 -7.29
N ALA A 203 9.68 -16.30 -7.47
CA ALA A 203 8.94 -15.43 -6.56
C ALA A 203 7.43 -15.79 -6.52
N VAL A 204 6.83 -16.09 -7.69
CA VAL A 204 5.44 -16.58 -7.77
C VAL A 204 5.28 -17.88 -6.99
N ALA A 205 6.17 -18.85 -7.21
CA ALA A 205 6.13 -20.13 -6.51
C ALA A 205 6.26 -19.97 -4.98
N ARG A 206 7.10 -19.03 -4.50
CA ARG A 206 7.19 -18.73 -3.06
C ARG A 206 5.90 -18.15 -2.51
N LEU A 207 5.26 -17.21 -3.22
CA LEU A 207 3.98 -16.66 -2.78
C LEU A 207 2.86 -17.71 -2.79
N ASP A 208 2.85 -18.58 -3.80
CA ASP A 208 1.87 -19.69 -3.87
C ASP A 208 2.03 -20.65 -2.71
N LEU A 209 3.28 -20.96 -2.33
CA LEU A 209 3.60 -21.87 -1.23
C LEU A 209 3.33 -21.27 0.15
N THR A 210 3.70 -20.00 0.34
CA THR A 210 3.64 -19.36 1.67
C THR A 210 2.33 -18.67 1.97
N GLY A 211 1.55 -18.32 0.94
CA GLY A 211 0.37 -17.45 1.08
C GLY A 211 0.69 -16.04 1.53
N ALA A 212 1.96 -15.64 1.51
CA ALA A 212 2.38 -14.30 1.92
C ALA A 212 1.77 -13.23 0.99
N PRO A 213 1.46 -12.02 1.50
CA PRO A 213 0.85 -10.97 0.68
C PRO A 213 1.84 -10.28 -0.26
N VAL A 214 3.13 -10.42 -0.02
CA VAL A 214 4.21 -9.80 -0.81
C VAL A 214 5.50 -10.63 -0.71
N ASP A 215 6.24 -10.70 -1.81
CA ASP A 215 7.60 -11.21 -1.89
C ASP A 215 8.51 -10.12 -2.46
N ILE A 216 9.62 -9.83 -1.77
CA ILE A 216 10.59 -8.80 -2.14
C ILE A 216 11.88 -9.50 -2.52
N PHE A 217 12.37 -9.24 -3.74
CA PHE A 217 13.54 -9.91 -4.28
C PHE A 217 14.32 -9.02 -5.24
N THR A 218 15.57 -9.38 -5.47
CA THR A 218 16.41 -8.83 -6.55
C THR A 218 16.25 -9.72 -7.77
N GLU A 219 15.75 -9.17 -8.87
CA GLU A 219 15.52 -9.93 -10.09
C GLU A 219 16.85 -10.29 -10.75
N LYS A 220 17.06 -11.60 -11.04
CA LYS A 220 18.36 -12.17 -11.45
C LYS A 220 18.91 -11.62 -12.75
N PHE A 221 18.05 -11.28 -13.72
CA PHE A 221 18.51 -10.82 -15.04
C PHE A 221 18.80 -9.32 -15.07
N THR A 222 18.07 -8.55 -14.29
CA THR A 222 18.16 -7.08 -14.29
C THR A 222 18.97 -6.51 -13.14
N GLY A 223 19.18 -7.30 -12.08
CA GLY A 223 19.78 -6.83 -10.82
C GLY A 223 18.94 -5.82 -10.07
N ARG A 224 17.66 -5.64 -10.44
CA ARG A 224 16.79 -4.62 -9.87
C ARG A 224 15.93 -5.17 -8.76
N LEU A 225 15.64 -4.29 -7.80
CA LEU A 225 14.74 -4.61 -6.68
C LEU A 225 13.29 -4.65 -7.16
N HIS A 226 12.60 -5.73 -6.83
CA HIS A 226 11.22 -5.99 -7.19
C HIS A 226 10.39 -6.36 -5.96
N ALA A 227 9.08 -6.06 -6.03
CA ALA A 227 8.06 -6.60 -5.15
C ALA A 227 6.98 -7.28 -5.98
N LEU A 228 6.76 -8.56 -5.76
CA LEU A 228 5.61 -9.31 -6.25
C LEU A 228 4.55 -9.34 -5.15
N TYR A 229 3.32 -8.94 -5.44
CA TYR A 229 2.31 -8.78 -4.40
C TYR A 229 0.91 -9.19 -4.84
N ALA A 230 0.12 -9.66 -3.87
CA ALA A 230 -1.27 -10.02 -4.03
C ALA A 230 -2.14 -8.79 -4.31
N ARG A 231 -3.04 -8.89 -5.28
CA ARG A 231 -4.04 -7.89 -5.65
C ARG A 231 -5.42 -8.30 -5.17
N PHE A 232 -6.32 -7.34 -5.06
CA PHE A 232 -7.71 -7.62 -4.68
C PHE A 232 -8.48 -8.45 -5.72
N ASP A 233 -8.02 -8.49 -6.98
CA ASP A 233 -8.58 -9.34 -8.02
C ASP A 233 -8.11 -10.80 -7.98
N GLY A 234 -7.41 -11.19 -6.92
CA GLY A 234 -6.95 -12.55 -6.70
C GLY A 234 -5.70 -12.95 -7.48
N HIS A 235 -5.14 -12.04 -8.25
CA HIS A 235 -3.93 -12.20 -9.05
C HIS A 235 -2.71 -11.52 -8.40
N TYR A 236 -1.58 -11.56 -9.09
CA TYR A 236 -0.36 -10.87 -8.68
C TYR A 236 -0.09 -9.62 -9.51
N ALA A 237 0.61 -8.67 -8.90
CA ALA A 237 1.27 -7.58 -9.61
C ALA A 237 2.75 -7.54 -9.24
N LEU A 238 3.56 -7.13 -10.21
CA LEU A 238 4.98 -6.91 -10.06
C LEU A 238 5.26 -5.40 -10.09
N LEU A 239 5.89 -4.89 -9.04
CA LEU A 239 6.49 -3.56 -9.00
C LEU A 239 7.99 -3.71 -9.11
N GLY A 240 8.61 -3.02 -10.07
CA GLY A 240 10.07 -3.01 -10.24
C GLY A 240 10.62 -1.59 -10.26
N SER A 241 11.84 -1.42 -9.74
CA SER A 241 12.60 -0.19 -9.92
C SER A 241 12.99 -0.02 -11.39
N THR A 242 12.77 1.17 -11.95
CA THR A 242 13.21 1.52 -13.31
C THR A 242 14.47 2.39 -13.32
N ALA A 243 14.97 2.78 -12.14
CA ALA A 243 16.21 3.50 -12.03
C ALA A 243 17.40 2.65 -12.53
N PRO A 244 18.41 3.26 -13.19
CA PRO A 244 19.62 2.53 -13.54
C PRO A 244 20.25 1.94 -12.28
N VAL A 245 20.73 0.70 -12.38
CA VAL A 245 21.53 0.07 -11.31
C VAL A 245 22.79 0.90 -11.16
N THR A 246 22.92 1.62 -10.07
CA THR A 246 24.18 2.30 -9.74
C THR A 246 25.17 1.22 -9.32
N ASN A 247 25.95 0.70 -10.26
CA ASN A 247 27.13 -0.09 -9.96
C ASN A 247 28.17 0.83 -9.29
N ALA A 248 28.07 0.98 -7.97
CA ALA A 248 29.20 1.46 -7.19
C ALA A 248 30.15 0.25 -7.03
N HIS A 249 30.95 0.01 -8.01
CA HIS A 249 32.19 -0.76 -8.14
C HIS A 249 32.18 -1.63 -9.39
N GLY A 250 33.20 -1.40 -10.19
CA GLY A 250 33.48 -2.16 -11.39
C GLY A 250 33.79 -3.63 -11.12
N PRO A 251 34.00 -4.42 -12.21
CA PRO A 251 34.20 -5.85 -12.10
C PRO A 251 35.49 -6.15 -11.35
N TRP A 252 35.38 -7.09 -10.42
CA TRP A 252 36.52 -7.85 -9.93
C TRP A 252 36.74 -9.02 -10.84
#